data_55af80c2c1695abc22d2cc1575b1e7c7
#
_entry.id   55af80c2c1695abc22d2cc1575b1e7c7
#
_cell.length_a   1.000
_cell.length_b   1.000
_cell.length_c   1.000
_cell.angle_alpha   90.00
_cell.angle_beta   90.00
_cell.angle_gamma   90.00
#
_symmetry.space_group_name_H-M   'P 1'
#
loop_
_entity.id
_entity.type
_entity.pdbx_description
1 polymer ?
#
loop_
_entity_poly.entity_id
_entity_poly.type
_entity_poly.pdbx_seq_one_letter_code
_entity_poly.pdbx_strand_id
1 'polypeptide(L)'
;MPTYERETVVRAPLDEVWEFHSTMSGLEALTPEWMGLRIERAVGPDGEPDPDVLEEGSEIAMSMRPFGIGPRRHWTSVIVERDRGDGVAYFRDEMVHGPFERWTHTHAFYADGTETVVRDRVEYDFPLGVLGDVFEPFSEVGFEPMFRTRHRLTKELLEERVPAES
;
A
#
# COMPACT_ATOMS: atom_id res chain seq x y z
N MET A 1 -8.50 16.89 -8.28
CA MET A 1 -7.42 15.97 -7.92
C MET A 1 -7.88 14.55 -8.18
N PRO A 2 -7.21 13.82 -9.06
CA PRO A 2 -7.61 12.44 -9.37
C PRO A 2 -7.49 11.54 -8.15
N THR A 3 -8.44 10.64 -8.02
CA THR A 3 -8.50 9.70 -6.91
C THR A 3 -8.83 8.31 -7.43
N TYR A 4 -8.05 7.34 -7.02
CA TYR A 4 -8.34 5.92 -7.23
C TYR A 4 -8.75 5.30 -5.90
N GLU A 5 -9.79 4.48 -5.92
CA GLU A 5 -10.28 3.83 -4.71
C GLU A 5 -10.73 2.40 -5.00
N ARG A 6 -10.37 1.49 -4.11
CA ARG A 6 -10.78 0.09 -4.21
C ARG A 6 -10.98 -0.51 -2.82
N GLU A 7 -11.99 -1.33 -2.71
CA GLU A 7 -12.39 -1.95 -1.46
C GLU A 7 -12.58 -3.45 -1.64
N THR A 8 -12.25 -4.24 -0.62
CA THR A 8 -12.53 -5.66 -0.58
C THR A 8 -12.82 -6.11 0.85
N VAL A 9 -13.49 -7.26 1.00
CA VAL A 9 -13.74 -7.88 2.29
C VAL A 9 -12.80 -9.06 2.46
N VAL A 10 -12.08 -9.09 3.58
CA VAL A 10 -11.13 -10.16 3.93
C VAL A 10 -11.71 -10.94 5.11
N ARG A 11 -11.78 -12.26 5.00
CA ARG A 11 -12.26 -13.13 6.06
C ARG A 11 -11.19 -13.41 7.09
N ALA A 12 -10.77 -12.37 7.77
CA ALA A 12 -9.82 -12.39 8.85
C ALA A 12 -10.13 -11.22 9.80
N PRO A 13 -9.87 -11.36 11.10
CA PRO A 13 -10.17 -10.29 12.05
C PRO A 13 -9.26 -9.08 11.86
N LEU A 14 -9.75 -7.91 12.26
CA LEU A 14 -9.04 -6.64 12.10
C LEU A 14 -7.60 -6.69 12.63
N ASP A 15 -7.39 -7.30 13.79
CA ASP A 15 -6.05 -7.37 14.40
C ASP A 15 -5.02 -8.03 13.47
N GLU A 16 -5.38 -9.14 12.84
CA GLU A 16 -4.49 -9.86 11.92
C GLU A 16 -4.22 -9.07 10.65
N VAL A 17 -5.26 -8.47 10.07
CA VAL A 17 -5.13 -7.67 8.86
C VAL A 17 -4.26 -6.43 9.12
N TRP A 18 -4.49 -5.76 10.24
CA TRP A 18 -3.73 -4.60 10.65
C TRP A 18 -2.24 -4.93 10.89
N GLU A 19 -1.98 -5.98 11.66
CA GLU A 19 -0.62 -6.41 11.96
C GLU A 19 0.15 -6.77 10.68
N PHE A 20 -0.49 -7.50 9.78
CA PHE A 20 0.10 -7.88 8.50
C PHE A 20 0.51 -6.68 7.65
N HIS A 21 -0.37 -5.66 7.55
CA HIS A 21 -0.10 -4.45 6.76
C HIS A 21 0.89 -3.50 7.45
N SER A 22 1.21 -3.73 8.70
CA SER A 22 2.10 -2.86 9.48
C SER A 22 3.58 -3.22 9.34
N THR A 23 3.93 -4.20 8.51
CA THR A 23 5.31 -4.70 8.37
C THR A 23 5.83 -4.58 6.94
N MET A 24 7.16 -4.54 6.81
CA MET A 24 7.81 -4.57 5.49
C MET A 24 7.56 -5.88 4.75
N SER A 25 7.55 -7.00 5.48
CA SER A 25 7.27 -8.30 4.87
C SER A 25 5.85 -8.35 4.28
N GLY A 26 4.89 -7.69 4.93
CA GLY A 26 3.54 -7.54 4.39
C GLY A 26 3.53 -6.72 3.10
N LEU A 27 4.27 -5.62 3.07
CA LEU A 27 4.40 -4.79 1.87
C LEU A 27 4.98 -5.59 0.70
N GLU A 28 6.08 -6.31 0.93
CA GLU A 28 6.69 -7.14 -0.10
C GLU A 28 5.74 -8.24 -0.58
N ALA A 29 5.08 -8.92 0.35
CA ALA A 29 4.17 -10.01 0.04
C ALA A 29 2.95 -9.58 -0.79
N LEU A 30 2.51 -8.34 -0.63
CA LEU A 30 1.34 -7.79 -1.33
C LEU A 30 1.67 -7.14 -2.67
N THR A 31 2.94 -6.93 -2.97
CA THR A 31 3.33 -6.30 -4.23
C THR A 31 3.44 -7.34 -5.34
N PRO A 32 2.78 -7.13 -6.49
CA PRO A 32 2.88 -8.07 -7.61
C PRO A 32 4.31 -8.27 -8.07
N GLU A 33 4.68 -9.51 -8.38
CA GLU A 33 6.03 -9.86 -8.83
C GLU A 33 6.44 -9.10 -10.10
N TRP A 34 5.48 -8.84 -11.00
CA TRP A 34 5.77 -8.13 -12.25
C TRP A 34 6.24 -6.70 -12.06
N MET A 35 6.02 -6.11 -10.89
CA MET A 35 6.51 -4.77 -10.58
C MET A 35 8.01 -4.72 -10.29
N GLY A 36 8.61 -5.86 -9.94
CA GLY A 36 10.04 -5.91 -9.63
C GLY A 36 10.43 -5.02 -8.46
N LEU A 37 9.59 -4.99 -7.42
CA LEU A 37 9.84 -4.16 -6.23
C LEU A 37 11.10 -4.59 -5.49
N ARG A 38 11.89 -3.58 -5.09
CA ARG A 38 12.99 -3.74 -4.13
C ARG A 38 12.85 -2.72 -3.02
N ILE A 39 13.01 -3.16 -1.78
CA ILE A 39 13.15 -2.25 -0.65
C ILE A 39 14.65 -2.00 -0.52
N GLU A 40 15.07 -0.78 -0.87
CA GLU A 40 16.48 -0.40 -0.82
C GLU A 40 16.92 -0.05 0.60
N ARG A 41 16.02 0.58 1.37
CA ARG A 41 16.28 1.01 2.74
C ARG A 41 14.97 1.27 3.46
N ALA A 42 14.92 0.94 4.74
CA ALA A 42 13.82 1.30 5.61
C ALA A 42 14.37 1.80 6.94
N VAL A 43 13.84 2.91 7.43
CA VAL A 43 14.21 3.48 8.73
C VAL A 43 12.96 3.85 9.50
N GLY A 44 12.98 3.62 10.82
CA GLY A 44 11.92 4.01 11.72
C GLY A 44 11.96 5.51 12.04
N PRO A 45 10.97 6.00 12.83
CA PRO A 45 10.88 7.43 13.14
C PRO A 45 12.10 7.98 13.91
N ASP A 46 12.81 7.13 14.64
CA ASP A 46 14.02 7.50 15.39
C ASP A 46 15.32 7.22 14.60
N GLY A 47 15.20 6.91 13.30
CA GLY A 47 16.33 6.62 12.44
C GLY A 47 16.89 5.20 12.57
N GLU A 48 16.23 4.31 13.31
CA GLU A 48 16.62 2.92 13.44
C GLU A 48 16.42 2.16 12.13
N PRO A 49 17.41 1.35 11.71
CA PRO A 49 17.27 0.58 10.48
C PRO A 49 16.31 -0.61 10.66
N ASP A 50 15.62 -0.95 9.59
CA ASP A 50 14.77 -2.14 9.49
C ASP A 50 13.79 -2.32 10.67
N PRO A 51 12.89 -1.34 10.89
CA PRO A 51 11.93 -1.42 12.00
C PRO A 51 10.97 -2.60 11.82
N ASP A 52 10.61 -3.26 12.93
CA ASP A 52 9.66 -4.37 12.92
C ASP A 52 8.27 -3.91 12.51
N VAL A 53 7.87 -2.71 12.96
CA VAL A 53 6.59 -2.09 12.66
C VAL A 53 6.83 -0.76 11.96
N LEU A 54 6.11 -0.53 10.89
CA LEU A 54 6.16 0.73 10.15
C LEU A 54 5.23 1.74 10.82
N GLU A 55 5.81 2.54 11.70
CA GLU A 55 5.10 3.58 12.46
C GLU A 55 5.10 4.92 11.74
N GLU A 56 4.30 5.86 12.24
CA GLU A 56 4.32 7.25 11.77
C GLU A 56 5.74 7.80 11.85
N GLY A 57 6.20 8.39 10.75
CA GLY A 57 7.58 8.87 10.62
C GLY A 57 8.54 7.88 9.97
N SER A 58 8.13 6.63 9.76
CA SER A 58 8.95 5.64 9.05
C SER A 58 9.11 6.03 7.58
N GLU A 59 10.30 5.79 7.04
CA GLU A 59 10.63 6.06 5.63
C GLU A 59 11.10 4.78 4.96
N ILE A 60 10.56 4.49 3.78
CA ILE A 60 10.92 3.31 3.01
C ILE A 60 11.36 3.74 1.62
N ALA A 61 12.66 3.61 1.35
CA ALA A 61 13.21 3.86 0.01
C ALA A 61 13.01 2.60 -0.82
N MET A 62 12.30 2.75 -1.91
CA MET A 62 11.91 1.63 -2.77
C MET A 62 12.27 1.91 -4.23
N SER A 63 12.33 0.84 -5.01
CA SER A 63 12.46 0.94 -6.45
C SER A 63 11.64 -0.15 -7.13
N MET A 64 11.21 0.11 -8.35
CA MET A 64 10.50 -0.86 -9.17
C MET A 64 10.99 -0.82 -10.60
N ARG A 65 10.82 -1.96 -11.27
CA ARG A 65 11.13 -2.12 -12.69
C ARG A 65 10.06 -3.02 -13.31
N PRO A 66 8.89 -2.44 -13.68
CA PRO A 66 7.77 -3.23 -14.19
C PRO A 66 8.17 -4.08 -15.38
N PHE A 67 7.84 -5.36 -15.32
CA PHE A 67 8.16 -6.38 -16.34
C PHE A 67 9.65 -6.52 -16.66
N GLY A 68 10.53 -5.96 -15.82
CA GLY A 68 11.97 -5.97 -16.07
C GLY A 68 12.41 -5.13 -17.26
N ILE A 69 11.59 -4.18 -17.71
CA ILE A 69 11.82 -3.36 -18.91
C ILE A 69 12.06 -1.91 -18.50
N GLY A 70 13.05 -1.27 -19.14
CA GLY A 70 13.37 0.15 -18.92
C GLY A 70 14.17 0.38 -17.65
N PRO A 71 14.41 1.65 -17.30
CA PRO A 71 15.17 1.99 -16.11
C PRO A 71 14.37 1.73 -14.83
N ARG A 72 15.07 1.39 -13.76
CA ARG A 72 14.47 1.23 -12.45
C ARG A 72 14.02 2.60 -11.91
N ARG A 73 12.79 2.68 -11.44
CA ARG A 73 12.22 3.90 -10.86
C ARG A 73 12.33 3.85 -9.34
N HIS A 74 12.81 4.95 -8.76
CA HIS A 74 13.03 5.07 -7.32
C HIS A 74 12.06 6.06 -6.70
N TRP A 75 11.61 5.78 -5.47
CA TRP A 75 10.85 6.72 -4.65
C TRP A 75 11.02 6.37 -3.17
N THR A 76 10.61 7.30 -2.30
CA THR A 76 10.55 7.06 -0.87
C THR A 76 9.10 7.21 -0.42
N SER A 77 8.62 6.22 0.32
CA SER A 77 7.32 6.29 0.99
C SER A 77 7.56 6.72 2.44
N VAL A 78 6.83 7.75 2.87
CA VAL A 78 6.89 8.25 4.25
C VAL A 78 5.53 8.03 4.88
N ILE A 79 5.49 7.33 6.01
CA ILE A 79 4.25 7.15 6.76
C ILE A 79 3.98 8.42 7.54
N VAL A 80 2.99 9.18 7.10
CA VAL A 80 2.67 10.50 7.68
C VAL A 80 1.60 10.45 8.75
N GLU A 81 0.83 9.37 8.80
CA GLU A 81 -0.24 9.21 9.77
C GLU A 81 -0.51 7.72 9.99
N ARG A 82 -0.71 7.33 11.25
CA ARG A 82 -1.06 5.96 11.61
C ARG A 82 -1.86 5.98 12.89
N ASP A 83 -3.08 5.45 12.85
CA ASP A 83 -3.96 5.45 14.01
C ASP A 83 -4.85 4.22 14.04
N ARG A 84 -5.27 3.85 15.24
CA ARG A 84 -6.18 2.75 15.46
C ARG A 84 -7.15 3.06 16.58
N GLY A 85 -8.45 2.90 16.29
CA GLY A 85 -9.53 2.97 17.27
C GLY A 85 -10.28 1.64 17.36
N ASP A 86 -11.42 1.66 18.03
CA ASP A 86 -12.29 0.50 18.11
C ASP A 86 -12.93 0.22 16.74
N GLY A 87 -12.61 -0.94 16.18
CA GLY A 87 -13.19 -1.40 14.93
C GLY A 87 -12.71 -0.66 13.68
N VAL A 88 -11.74 0.26 13.80
CA VAL A 88 -11.18 0.98 12.67
C VAL A 88 -9.69 1.23 12.85
N ALA A 89 -8.93 1.04 11.80
CA ALA A 89 -7.51 1.36 11.78
C ALA A 89 -7.15 1.92 10.42
N TYR A 90 -6.18 2.80 10.35
CA TYR A 90 -5.70 3.32 9.08
C TYR A 90 -4.25 3.80 9.19
N PHE A 91 -3.57 3.81 8.05
CA PHE A 91 -2.31 4.55 7.91
C PHE A 91 -2.27 5.20 6.53
N ARG A 92 -1.52 6.28 6.48
CA ARG A 92 -1.37 7.08 5.26
C ARG A 92 0.09 7.26 4.97
N ASP A 93 0.47 7.02 3.72
CA ASP A 93 1.83 7.28 3.25
C ASP A 93 1.82 8.28 2.10
N GLU A 94 2.90 9.04 2.01
CA GLU A 94 3.15 9.97 0.93
C GLU A 94 4.41 9.56 0.18
N MET A 95 4.38 9.73 -1.13
CA MET A 95 5.54 9.48 -1.98
C MET A 95 6.38 10.75 -2.08
N VAL A 96 7.67 10.63 -1.78
CA VAL A 96 8.64 11.70 -2.01
C VAL A 96 9.70 11.21 -2.99
N HIS A 97 10.24 12.14 -3.77
CA HIS A 97 11.25 11.85 -4.79
C HIS A 97 10.82 10.80 -5.82
N GLY A 98 9.53 10.65 -6.04
CA GLY A 98 8.98 9.65 -6.95
C GLY A 98 8.47 10.24 -8.27
N PRO A 99 7.87 9.40 -9.12
CA PRO A 99 7.41 9.81 -10.45
C PRO A 99 6.14 10.68 -10.45
N PHE A 100 5.44 10.78 -9.33
CA PHE A 100 4.26 11.62 -9.19
C PHE A 100 4.63 12.93 -8.48
N GLU A 101 4.00 14.02 -8.88
CA GLU A 101 4.15 15.30 -8.20
C GLU A 101 3.54 15.24 -6.79
N ARG A 102 2.41 14.55 -6.69
CA ARG A 102 1.78 14.24 -5.41
C ARG A 102 1.24 12.83 -5.43
N TRP A 103 1.42 12.14 -4.31
CA TRP A 103 0.88 10.81 -4.10
C TRP A 103 0.61 10.65 -2.62
N THR A 104 -0.67 10.46 -2.27
CA THR A 104 -1.08 10.15 -0.91
C THR A 104 -1.91 8.88 -0.95
N HIS A 105 -1.47 7.86 -0.26
CA HIS A 105 -2.14 6.57 -0.19
C HIS A 105 -2.66 6.33 1.22
N THR A 106 -3.98 6.20 1.35
CA THR A 106 -4.63 5.88 2.61
C THR A 106 -5.06 4.41 2.59
N HIS A 107 -4.55 3.65 3.55
CA HIS A 107 -4.93 2.27 3.79
C HIS A 107 -5.86 2.24 4.99
N ALA A 108 -7.14 1.93 4.78
CA ALA A 108 -8.13 1.90 5.85
C ALA A 108 -8.70 0.50 6.04
N PHE A 109 -8.95 0.14 7.29
CA PHE A 109 -9.39 -1.19 7.70
C PHE A 109 -10.53 -1.05 8.68
N TYR A 110 -11.65 -1.69 8.36
CA TYR A 110 -12.88 -1.61 9.18
C TYR A 110 -13.28 -3.00 9.61
N ALA A 111 -13.47 -3.19 10.92
CA ALA A 111 -13.97 -4.45 11.44
C ALA A 111 -15.44 -4.63 11.06
N ASP A 112 -15.78 -5.83 10.58
CA ASP A 112 -17.14 -6.23 10.27
C ASP A 112 -17.36 -7.64 10.84
N GLY A 113 -17.68 -7.72 12.13
CA GLY A 113 -17.72 -8.99 12.85
C GLY A 113 -16.34 -9.65 12.87
N THR A 114 -16.23 -10.84 12.30
CA THR A 114 -14.96 -11.59 12.18
C THR A 114 -14.22 -11.29 10.88
N GLU A 115 -14.78 -10.44 10.05
CA GLU A 115 -14.20 -10.03 8.77
C GLU A 115 -13.67 -8.60 8.84
N THR A 116 -12.90 -8.21 7.84
CA THR A 116 -12.36 -6.86 7.74
C THR A 116 -12.59 -6.31 6.34
N VAL A 117 -13.12 -5.09 6.28
CA VAL A 117 -13.19 -4.34 5.03
C VAL A 117 -11.86 -3.61 4.84
N VAL A 118 -11.17 -3.89 3.75
CA VAL A 118 -9.90 -3.25 3.38
C VAL A 118 -10.17 -2.26 2.25
N ARG A 119 -9.80 -1.02 2.46
CA ARG A 119 -10.01 0.06 1.50
C ARG A 119 -8.70 0.77 1.22
N ASP A 120 -8.34 0.83 -0.06
CA ASP A 120 -7.21 1.59 -0.54
C ASP A 120 -7.70 2.83 -1.29
N ARG A 121 -7.18 3.98 -0.93
CA ARG A 121 -7.48 5.24 -1.59
C ARG A 121 -6.19 5.96 -1.93
N VAL A 122 -6.00 6.26 -3.22
CA VAL A 122 -4.83 6.98 -3.71
C VAL A 122 -5.27 8.30 -4.31
N GLU A 123 -4.72 9.39 -3.78
CA GLU A 123 -4.86 10.73 -4.35
C GLU A 123 -3.53 11.08 -4.99
N TYR A 124 -3.55 11.47 -6.27
CA TYR A 124 -2.31 11.64 -7.02
C TYR A 124 -2.38 12.78 -8.03
N ASP A 125 -1.21 13.32 -8.38
CA ASP A 125 -1.05 14.30 -9.45
C ASP A 125 0.17 13.93 -10.29
N PHE A 126 0.05 14.05 -11.60
CA PHE A 126 1.17 13.87 -12.50
C PHE A 126 2.03 15.15 -12.57
N PRO A 127 3.35 15.01 -12.79
CA PRO A 127 4.26 16.16 -12.80
C PRO A 127 4.13 17.08 -14.01
N LEU A 128 3.31 16.71 -15.00
CA LEU A 128 3.21 17.42 -16.28
C LEU A 128 2.00 18.38 -16.38
N GLY A 129 1.36 18.73 -15.27
CA GLY A 129 0.23 19.65 -15.27
C GLY A 129 -0.88 19.24 -16.25
N VAL A 130 -1.19 20.09 -17.23
CA VAL A 130 -2.24 19.84 -18.23
C VAL A 130 -2.03 18.54 -19.00
N LEU A 131 -0.78 18.15 -19.24
CA LEU A 131 -0.48 16.86 -19.89
C LEU A 131 -0.75 15.70 -18.95
N GLY A 132 -0.65 15.92 -17.63
CA GLY A 132 -1.02 14.94 -16.63
C GLY A 132 -2.49 14.55 -16.71
N ASP A 133 -3.36 15.54 -16.93
CA ASP A 133 -4.81 15.32 -17.05
C ASP A 133 -5.16 14.42 -18.26
N VAL A 134 -4.38 14.49 -19.33
CA VAL A 134 -4.57 13.63 -20.51
C VAL A 134 -4.24 12.18 -20.18
N PHE A 135 -3.29 11.95 -19.26
CA PHE A 135 -2.86 10.60 -18.86
C PHE A 135 -3.64 10.03 -17.68
N GLU A 136 -4.49 10.83 -17.03
CA GLU A 136 -5.30 10.40 -15.89
C GLU A 136 -6.09 9.10 -16.16
N PRO A 137 -6.81 8.96 -17.30
CA PRO A 137 -7.54 7.71 -17.57
C PRO A 137 -6.64 6.47 -17.67
N PHE A 138 -5.37 6.66 -18.04
CA PHE A 138 -4.41 5.56 -18.14
C PHE A 138 -3.87 5.11 -16.80
N SER A 139 -3.92 5.96 -15.76
CA SER A 139 -3.48 5.59 -14.42
C SER A 139 -4.40 4.56 -13.79
N GLU A 140 -5.70 4.63 -14.02
CA GLU A 140 -6.65 3.61 -13.56
C GLU A 140 -6.33 2.25 -14.17
N VAL A 141 -5.93 2.23 -15.45
CA VAL A 141 -5.52 1.00 -16.14
C VAL A 141 -4.29 0.37 -15.47
N GLY A 142 -3.38 1.19 -14.93
CA GLY A 142 -2.21 0.72 -14.20
C GLY A 142 -2.50 0.34 -12.74
N PHE A 143 -3.34 1.13 -12.08
CA PHE A 143 -3.65 0.91 -10.65
C PHE A 143 -4.57 -0.28 -10.42
N GLU A 144 -5.58 -0.46 -11.26
CA GLU A 144 -6.55 -1.54 -11.07
C GLU A 144 -5.91 -2.93 -11.01
N PRO A 145 -5.03 -3.34 -11.93
CA PRO A 145 -4.37 -4.64 -11.81
C PRO A 145 -3.51 -4.75 -10.56
N MET A 146 -2.82 -3.69 -10.18
CA MET A 146 -1.96 -3.67 -8.99
C MET A 146 -2.76 -3.87 -7.71
N PHE A 147 -3.79 -3.05 -7.50
CA PHE A 147 -4.59 -3.12 -6.29
C PHE A 147 -5.50 -4.35 -6.25
N ARG A 148 -5.99 -4.81 -7.39
CA ARG A 148 -6.72 -6.07 -7.49
C ARG A 148 -5.84 -7.23 -7.04
N THR A 149 -4.60 -7.28 -7.48
CA THR A 149 -3.63 -8.30 -7.08
C THR A 149 -3.31 -8.18 -5.60
N ARG A 150 -3.11 -6.96 -5.10
CA ARG A 150 -2.89 -6.72 -3.68
C ARG A 150 -4.03 -7.27 -2.81
N HIS A 151 -5.26 -6.96 -3.17
CA HIS A 151 -6.44 -7.42 -2.44
C HIS A 151 -6.60 -8.95 -2.51
N ARG A 152 -6.36 -9.52 -3.69
CA ARG A 152 -6.37 -10.98 -3.84
C ARG A 152 -5.32 -11.65 -2.97
N LEU A 153 -4.10 -11.14 -2.97
CA LEU A 153 -3.01 -11.68 -2.14
C LEU A 153 -3.30 -11.52 -0.65
N THR A 154 -3.90 -10.41 -0.24
CA THR A 154 -4.34 -10.21 1.15
C THR A 154 -5.30 -11.32 1.56
N LYS A 155 -6.28 -11.61 0.72
CA LYS A 155 -7.26 -12.68 0.99
C LYS A 155 -6.58 -14.04 1.04
N GLU A 156 -5.76 -14.36 0.04
CA GLU A 156 -5.07 -15.65 -0.02
C GLU A 156 -4.17 -15.90 1.20
N LEU A 157 -3.41 -14.87 1.61
CA LEU A 157 -2.45 -15.00 2.70
C LEU A 157 -3.09 -15.00 4.08
N LEU A 158 -4.13 -14.20 4.29
CA LEU A 158 -4.76 -14.03 5.60
C LEU A 158 -5.92 -14.99 5.82
N GLU A 159 -6.71 -15.29 4.82
CA GLU A 159 -7.84 -16.23 4.95
C GLU A 159 -7.36 -17.66 5.17
N GLU A 160 -6.21 -18.04 4.60
CA GLU A 160 -5.59 -19.36 4.82
C GLU A 160 -5.09 -19.55 6.26
N ARG A 161 -4.77 -18.46 6.97
CA ARG A 161 -4.28 -18.50 8.35
C ARG A 161 -5.39 -18.69 9.37
N VAL A 162 -6.63 -18.39 8.99
CA VAL A 162 -7.78 -18.59 9.85
C VAL A 162 -8.21 -20.04 9.70
N PRO A 163 -8.19 -20.86 10.80
CA PRO A 163 -8.66 -22.24 10.72
C PRO A 163 -10.10 -22.25 10.20
N ALA A 164 -10.35 -23.08 9.19
CA ALA A 164 -11.71 -23.30 8.75
C ALA A 164 -12.52 -23.80 9.96
N GLU A 165 -13.50 -23.03 10.39
CA GLU A 165 -14.41 -23.48 11.42
C GLU A 165 -15.19 -24.67 10.87
N SER A 166 -14.92 -25.79 11.50
CA SER A 166 -15.65 -27.02 11.20
C SER A 166 -17.04 -26.98 11.82
#